data_19af4d744707a9c3a867021716d1b296
#
_entry.id   19af4d744707a9c3a867021716d1b296
#
_cell.length_a   1.000
_cell.length_b   1.000
_cell.length_c   1.000
_cell.angle_alpha   90.00
_cell.angle_beta   90.00
_cell.angle_gamma   90.00
#
_symmetry.space_group_name_H-M   'P 1'
#
loop_
_entity.id
_entity.type
_entity.pdbx_description
1 polymer ?
#
loop_
_entity_poly.entity_id
_entity_poly.type
_entity_poly.pdbx_seq_one_letter_code
_entity_poly.pdbx_strand_id
1 'polypeptide(L)'
;MAGQVLNQIVDTMNAKIRADLLAAAGKQSGKVTVQQASVLAAPIAKDVKNVHETGTHTANGNAPVSLFQPIWMGSILGGVMFYLVISKLNFDYRRSLLAARVVQTVAGAVLALIAGFGLTWFAGSWGLHIPDGTATAIFLSLCYFAFFLMISAVLSWAGLKSMVLFVLLLFFGAPLLSLPAEMMGSFYRDYVFPWLPMRFMVEGLREMFFFGRGLDWNHSTAVLTGIAAVSLVVLLGSALKARQNRQPARGTVETQTVEA
;
A
#
# COMPACT_ATOMS: atom_id res chain seq x y z
N MET A 1 15.16 4.31 -10.95
CA MET A 1 16.13 4.13 -9.85
C MET A 1 17.14 3.01 -10.13
N ALA A 2 16.73 1.76 -10.41
CA ALA A 2 17.69 0.66 -10.66
C ALA A 2 18.72 0.96 -11.76
N GLY A 3 18.30 1.52 -12.90
CA GLY A 3 19.21 1.90 -13.99
C GLY A 3 20.22 2.99 -13.62
N GLN A 4 19.84 3.92 -12.72
CA GLN A 4 20.77 4.96 -12.23
C GLN A 4 21.81 4.37 -11.29
N VAL A 5 21.39 3.46 -10.41
CA VAL A 5 22.28 2.75 -9.48
C VAL A 5 23.25 1.86 -10.26
N LEU A 6 22.76 1.10 -11.24
CA LEU A 6 23.61 0.29 -12.12
C LEU A 6 24.64 1.15 -12.88
N ASN A 7 24.21 2.28 -13.45
CA ASN A 7 25.12 3.21 -14.11
C ASN A 7 26.20 3.73 -13.15
N GLN A 8 25.80 4.09 -11.92
CA GLN A 8 26.72 4.60 -10.91
C GLN A 8 27.72 3.53 -10.45
N ILE A 9 27.26 2.28 -10.30
CA ILE A 9 28.14 1.13 -9.99
C ILE A 9 29.17 0.92 -11.11
N VAL A 10 28.72 0.88 -12.38
CA VAL A 10 29.60 0.68 -13.51
C VAL A 10 30.61 1.85 -13.66
N ASP A 11 30.18 3.10 -13.40
CA ASP A 11 31.08 4.26 -13.42
C ASP A 11 32.12 4.17 -12.29
N THR A 12 31.72 3.75 -11.10
CA THR A 12 32.65 3.56 -9.97
C THR A 12 33.64 2.43 -10.25
N MET A 13 33.16 1.31 -10.81
CA MET A 13 34.05 0.20 -11.23
C MET A 13 35.01 0.61 -12.32
N ASN A 14 34.53 1.33 -13.35
CA ASN A 14 35.38 1.86 -14.42
C ASN A 14 36.45 2.81 -13.87
N ALA A 15 36.10 3.69 -12.94
CA ALA A 15 37.06 4.60 -12.30
C ALA A 15 38.12 3.83 -11.52
N LYS A 16 37.74 2.79 -10.77
CA LYS A 16 38.69 1.98 -10.01
C LYS A 16 39.60 1.15 -10.89
N ILE A 17 39.05 0.45 -11.90
CA ILE A 17 39.84 -0.34 -12.85
C ILE A 17 40.81 0.58 -13.65
N ARG A 18 40.36 1.78 -14.03
CA ARG A 18 41.21 2.77 -14.69
C ARG A 18 42.40 3.18 -13.82
N ALA A 19 42.15 3.44 -12.52
CA ALA A 19 43.21 3.79 -11.58
C ALA A 19 44.21 2.65 -11.39
N ASP A 20 43.76 1.41 -11.29
CA ASP A 20 44.57 0.22 -11.12
C ASP A 20 45.42 -0.03 -12.41
N LEU A 21 44.81 0.10 -13.59
CA LEU A 21 45.52 -0.04 -14.88
C LEU A 21 46.58 1.05 -15.11
N LEU A 22 46.26 2.31 -14.73
CA LEU A 22 47.24 3.41 -14.81
C LEU A 22 48.41 3.21 -13.85
N ALA A 23 48.12 2.71 -12.62
CA ALA A 23 49.19 2.38 -11.66
C ALA A 23 50.08 1.22 -12.15
N ALA A 24 49.49 0.22 -12.83
CA ALA A 24 50.25 -0.87 -13.47
C ALA A 24 51.07 -0.40 -14.68
N ALA A 25 50.47 0.43 -15.55
CA ALA A 25 51.16 1.00 -16.72
C ALA A 25 52.30 1.95 -16.34
N GLY A 26 52.18 2.69 -15.25
CA GLY A 26 53.24 3.57 -14.71
C GLY A 26 54.47 2.80 -14.21
N LYS A 27 54.34 1.51 -13.90
CA LYS A 27 55.44 0.62 -13.52
C LYS A 27 56.16 -0.02 -14.72
N GLN A 28 55.56 -0.03 -15.90
CA GLN A 28 56.13 -0.53 -17.16
C GLN A 28 56.36 0.67 -18.08
N SER A 29 57.60 1.18 -18.10
CA SER A 29 58.17 2.20 -19.00
C SER A 29 57.24 2.81 -20.09
N GLY A 30 56.19 3.47 -19.71
CA GLY A 30 55.63 4.71 -20.25
C GLY A 30 55.06 4.77 -21.68
N LYS A 31 54.95 3.72 -22.46
CA LYS A 31 54.31 3.78 -23.80
C LYS A 31 52.99 3.02 -23.81
N VAL A 32 51.90 3.76 -23.65
CA VAL A 32 50.54 3.22 -23.81
C VAL A 32 50.23 3.16 -25.31
N THR A 33 49.92 1.99 -25.84
CA THR A 33 49.47 1.83 -27.24
C THR A 33 48.04 2.37 -27.40
N VAL A 34 47.66 2.72 -28.65
CA VAL A 34 46.31 3.23 -28.96
C VAL A 34 45.20 2.25 -28.49
N GLN A 35 45.46 0.95 -28.60
CA GLN A 35 44.54 -0.09 -28.10
C GLN A 35 44.43 -0.11 -26.56
N GLN A 36 45.55 0.08 -25.88
CA GLN A 36 45.54 0.20 -24.41
C GLN A 36 44.88 1.50 -23.95
N ALA A 37 45.02 2.59 -24.72
CA ALA A 37 44.31 3.84 -24.44
C ALA A 37 42.80 3.72 -24.59
N SER A 38 42.31 2.97 -25.57
CA SER A 38 40.86 2.72 -25.74
C SER A 38 40.26 1.88 -24.60
N VAL A 39 40.97 0.86 -24.13
CA VAL A 39 40.56 0.05 -22.95
C VAL A 39 40.64 0.89 -21.66
N LEU A 40 41.59 1.78 -21.53
CA LEU A 40 41.69 2.72 -20.41
C LEU A 40 40.56 3.76 -20.41
N ALA A 41 40.01 4.12 -21.57
CA ALA A 41 38.93 5.10 -21.66
C ALA A 41 37.60 4.53 -21.10
N ALA A 42 37.25 3.28 -21.43
CA ALA A 42 36.06 2.61 -20.96
C ALA A 42 36.30 1.09 -20.81
N PRO A 43 36.90 0.63 -19.68
CA PRO A 43 37.25 -0.78 -19.49
C PRO A 43 36.00 -1.68 -19.43
N ILE A 44 34.85 -1.15 -19.02
CA ILE A 44 33.54 -1.85 -19.05
C ILE A 44 32.62 -1.05 -19.97
N ALA A 45 32.23 -1.65 -21.10
CA ALA A 45 31.20 -1.08 -21.98
C ALA A 45 29.85 -1.17 -21.33
N LYS A 46 29.09 -0.07 -21.31
CA LYS A 46 27.74 -0.03 -20.82
C LYS A 46 26.80 -0.45 -21.96
N ASP A 47 26.12 -1.59 -21.80
CA ASP A 47 24.96 -1.95 -22.62
C ASP A 47 23.75 -2.07 -21.71
N VAL A 48 23.15 -0.93 -21.36
CA VAL A 48 21.96 -0.87 -20.53
C VAL A 48 20.72 -0.90 -21.43
N LYS A 49 20.11 -2.06 -21.55
CA LYS A 49 18.83 -2.22 -22.24
C LYS A 49 17.69 -2.19 -21.22
N ASN A 50 16.80 -1.22 -21.37
CA ASN A 50 15.53 -1.25 -20.66
C ASN A 50 14.64 -2.31 -21.31
N VAL A 51 14.51 -3.45 -20.66
CA VAL A 51 13.67 -4.57 -21.16
C VAL A 51 12.18 -4.23 -21.05
N HIS A 52 11.80 -3.44 -20.06
CA HIS A 52 10.47 -2.87 -19.89
C HIS A 52 10.58 -1.37 -19.71
N GLU A 53 10.13 -0.62 -20.70
CA GLU A 53 10.07 0.84 -20.58
C GLU A 53 9.02 1.24 -19.56
N THR A 54 9.39 2.13 -18.64
CA THR A 54 8.48 2.59 -17.58
C THR A 54 7.40 3.54 -18.08
N GLY A 55 7.32 3.80 -19.40
CA GLY A 55 6.36 4.73 -19.98
C GLY A 55 6.58 6.19 -19.58
N THR A 56 5.83 7.09 -20.21
CA THR A 56 5.87 8.53 -19.88
C THR A 56 5.09 8.82 -18.61
N HIS A 57 5.54 9.77 -17.81
CA HIS A 57 4.87 10.26 -16.59
C HIS A 57 4.71 9.24 -15.46
N THR A 58 5.45 8.14 -15.47
CA THR A 58 5.39 7.10 -14.43
C THR A 58 6.22 7.40 -13.18
N ALA A 59 6.73 8.63 -13.03
CA ALA A 59 7.64 9.00 -11.93
C ALA A 59 8.84 8.03 -11.80
N ASN A 60 9.49 7.70 -12.93
CA ASN A 60 10.57 6.72 -13.00
C ASN A 60 10.18 5.32 -12.47
N GLY A 61 8.95 4.87 -12.74
CA GLY A 61 8.43 3.60 -12.26
C GLY A 61 7.85 3.62 -10.84
N ASN A 62 7.74 4.79 -10.21
CA ASN A 62 7.23 4.91 -8.85
C ASN A 62 5.72 5.24 -8.77
N ALA A 63 5.04 5.34 -9.92
CA ALA A 63 3.59 5.59 -9.98
C ALA A 63 2.73 4.65 -9.13
N PRO A 64 2.99 3.31 -9.06
CA PRO A 64 2.26 2.42 -8.16
C PRO A 64 2.29 2.85 -6.69
N VAL A 65 3.42 3.37 -6.21
CA VAL A 65 3.55 3.88 -4.83
C VAL A 65 2.78 5.18 -4.65
N SER A 66 2.75 6.04 -5.67
CA SER A 66 1.99 7.31 -5.60
C SER A 66 0.48 7.07 -5.53
N LEU A 67 -0.04 6.02 -6.18
CA LEU A 67 -1.45 5.63 -6.12
C LEU A 67 -1.86 5.01 -4.77
N PHE A 68 -0.91 4.49 -3.99
CA PHE A 68 -1.19 3.94 -2.68
C PHE A 68 -1.72 4.99 -1.70
N GLN A 69 -1.12 6.16 -1.66
CA GLN A 69 -1.42 7.16 -0.64
C GLN A 69 -2.89 7.63 -0.65
N PRO A 70 -3.50 8.01 -1.78
CA PRO A 70 -4.92 8.39 -1.81
C PRO A 70 -5.86 7.23 -1.47
N ILE A 71 -5.56 6.00 -1.88
CA ILE A 71 -6.36 4.81 -1.53
C ILE A 71 -6.31 4.55 -0.03
N TRP A 72 -5.13 4.59 0.58
CA TRP A 72 -4.96 4.38 2.02
C TRP A 72 -5.66 5.45 2.84
N MET A 73 -5.41 6.73 2.53
CA MET A 73 -6.03 7.85 3.24
C MET A 73 -7.55 7.89 3.07
N GLY A 74 -8.06 7.60 1.86
CA GLY A 74 -9.49 7.47 1.61
C GLY A 74 -10.14 6.35 2.42
N SER A 75 -9.47 5.21 2.55
CA SER A 75 -9.93 4.07 3.35
C SER A 75 -9.96 4.41 4.86
N ILE A 76 -8.97 5.14 5.36
CA ILE A 76 -8.94 5.64 6.73
C ILE A 76 -10.13 6.58 6.98
N LEU A 77 -10.28 7.59 6.12
CA LEU A 77 -11.36 8.58 6.26
C LEU A 77 -12.74 7.91 6.24
N GLY A 78 -12.97 7.02 5.27
CA GLY A 78 -14.20 6.25 5.19
C GLY A 78 -14.46 5.42 6.45
N GLY A 79 -13.46 4.64 6.89
CA GLY A 79 -13.55 3.81 8.10
C GLY A 79 -13.87 4.61 9.37
N VAL A 80 -13.18 5.75 9.55
CA VAL A 80 -13.40 6.64 10.70
C VAL A 80 -14.78 7.30 10.64
N MET A 81 -15.21 7.79 9.48
CA MET A 81 -16.54 8.41 9.34
C MET A 81 -17.64 7.45 9.72
N PHE A 82 -17.64 6.22 9.20
CA PHE A 82 -18.61 5.20 9.56
C PHE A 82 -18.54 4.81 11.03
N TYR A 83 -17.32 4.69 11.59
CA TYR A 83 -17.16 4.43 13.01
C TYR A 83 -17.82 5.54 13.87
N LEU A 84 -17.58 6.80 13.56
CA LEU A 84 -18.12 7.94 14.29
C LEU A 84 -19.66 8.00 14.18
N VAL A 85 -20.20 7.75 13.00
CA VAL A 85 -21.67 7.72 12.80
C VAL A 85 -22.30 6.58 13.61
N ILE A 86 -21.77 5.36 13.47
CA ILE A 86 -22.32 4.18 14.15
C ILE A 86 -22.15 4.29 15.66
N SER A 87 -21.05 4.88 16.15
CA SER A 87 -20.82 5.05 17.60
C SER A 87 -21.78 6.03 18.27
N LYS A 88 -22.39 6.97 17.51
CA LYS A 88 -23.40 7.90 18.01
C LYS A 88 -24.81 7.33 18.00
N LEU A 89 -25.05 6.22 17.30
CA LEU A 89 -26.34 5.58 17.22
C LEU A 89 -26.50 4.60 18.39
N ASN A 90 -27.67 4.66 19.05
CA ASN A 90 -28.03 3.71 20.10
C ASN A 90 -28.69 2.49 19.45
N PHE A 91 -28.10 1.33 19.63
CA PHE A 91 -28.61 0.07 19.11
C PHE A 91 -29.15 -0.79 20.26
N ASP A 92 -30.47 -0.91 20.35
CA ASP A 92 -31.13 -1.73 21.39
C ASP A 92 -31.02 -3.23 21.12
N TYR A 93 -30.88 -3.59 19.85
CA TYR A 93 -30.88 -4.99 19.43
C TYR A 93 -29.63 -5.31 18.60
N ARG A 94 -29.10 -6.53 18.74
CA ARG A 94 -28.00 -7.04 17.90
C ARG A 94 -28.31 -6.98 16.42
N ARG A 95 -29.59 -7.20 16.04
CA ARG A 95 -30.00 -7.15 14.63
C ARG A 95 -29.83 -5.76 14.02
N SER A 96 -30.13 -4.70 14.76
CA SER A 96 -29.96 -3.32 14.27
C SER A 96 -28.50 -2.95 14.11
N LEU A 97 -27.61 -3.38 15.03
CA LEU A 97 -26.17 -3.17 14.85
C LEU A 97 -25.62 -4.01 13.69
N LEU A 98 -26.06 -5.26 13.53
CA LEU A 98 -25.65 -6.08 12.38
C LEU A 98 -26.13 -5.44 11.07
N ALA A 99 -27.36 -4.96 10.99
CA ALA A 99 -27.85 -4.24 9.82
C ALA A 99 -27.01 -2.99 9.53
N ALA A 100 -26.61 -2.22 10.54
CA ALA A 100 -25.72 -1.08 10.38
C ALA A 100 -24.33 -1.48 9.83
N ARG A 101 -23.78 -2.63 10.27
CA ARG A 101 -22.51 -3.16 9.73
C ARG A 101 -22.64 -3.65 8.30
N VAL A 102 -23.76 -4.24 7.93
CA VAL A 102 -24.04 -4.60 6.52
C VAL A 102 -24.16 -3.35 5.67
N VAL A 103 -24.90 -2.34 6.10
CA VAL A 103 -25.00 -1.05 5.39
C VAL A 103 -23.61 -0.39 5.26
N GLN A 104 -22.81 -0.41 6.32
CA GLN A 104 -21.41 0.07 6.27
C GLN A 104 -20.59 -0.66 5.21
N THR A 105 -20.73 -1.99 5.14
CA THR A 105 -20.00 -2.82 4.16
C THR A 105 -20.42 -2.47 2.73
N VAL A 106 -21.73 -2.38 2.46
CA VAL A 106 -22.26 -2.02 1.14
C VAL A 106 -21.81 -0.61 0.75
N ALA A 107 -21.95 0.36 1.64
CA ALA A 107 -21.50 1.72 1.40
C ALA A 107 -19.97 1.78 1.18
N GLY A 108 -19.20 0.99 1.92
CA GLY A 108 -17.76 0.83 1.71
C GLY A 108 -17.41 0.27 0.34
N ALA A 109 -18.19 -0.69 -0.18
CA ALA A 109 -18.02 -1.22 -1.52
C ALA A 109 -18.31 -0.15 -2.61
N VAL A 110 -19.36 0.64 -2.42
CA VAL A 110 -19.67 1.77 -3.33
C VAL A 110 -18.55 2.81 -3.31
N LEU A 111 -18.06 3.19 -2.14
CA LEU A 111 -16.92 4.11 -2.01
C LEU A 111 -15.66 3.54 -2.65
N ALA A 112 -15.44 2.24 -2.54
CA ALA A 112 -14.30 1.56 -3.17
C ALA A 112 -14.35 1.67 -4.70
N LEU A 113 -15.53 1.44 -5.30
CA LEU A 113 -15.71 1.62 -6.75
C LEU A 113 -15.48 3.08 -7.16
N ILE A 114 -16.06 4.04 -6.44
CA ILE A 114 -15.85 5.47 -6.71
C ILE A 114 -14.36 5.83 -6.61
N ALA A 115 -13.67 5.36 -5.57
CA ALA A 115 -12.25 5.64 -5.36
C ALA A 115 -11.37 5.00 -6.45
N GLY A 116 -11.60 3.72 -6.79
CA GLY A 116 -10.82 3.01 -7.78
C GLY A 116 -10.98 3.58 -9.20
N PHE A 117 -12.22 3.74 -9.65
CA PHE A 117 -12.50 4.32 -10.96
C PHE A 117 -12.14 5.80 -11.01
N GLY A 118 -12.48 6.57 -9.97
CA GLY A 118 -12.17 8.00 -9.88
C GLY A 118 -10.68 8.27 -9.89
N LEU A 119 -9.89 7.52 -9.12
CA LEU A 119 -8.43 7.70 -9.07
C LEU A 119 -7.77 7.29 -10.38
N THR A 120 -8.23 6.20 -11.01
CA THR A 120 -7.71 5.74 -12.32
C THR A 120 -7.98 6.78 -13.39
N TRP A 121 -9.22 7.31 -13.45
CA TRP A 121 -9.58 8.38 -14.37
C TRP A 121 -8.76 9.64 -14.15
N PHE A 122 -8.61 10.05 -12.91
CA PHE A 122 -7.84 11.23 -12.54
C PHE A 122 -6.35 11.08 -12.91
N ALA A 123 -5.74 9.95 -12.56
CA ALA A 123 -4.34 9.67 -12.88
C ALA A 123 -4.11 9.63 -14.41
N GLY A 124 -5.03 9.03 -15.16
CA GLY A 124 -4.99 9.02 -16.63
C GLY A 124 -5.12 10.42 -17.23
N SER A 125 -6.00 11.28 -16.67
CA SER A 125 -6.17 12.67 -17.13
C SER A 125 -4.92 13.54 -16.88
N TRP A 126 -4.10 13.18 -15.91
CA TRP A 126 -2.80 13.82 -15.64
C TRP A 126 -1.64 13.23 -16.45
N GLY A 127 -1.95 12.34 -17.39
CA GLY A 127 -0.97 11.79 -18.32
C GLY A 127 -0.23 10.55 -17.83
N LEU A 128 -0.65 9.95 -16.71
CA LEU A 128 -0.10 8.66 -16.29
C LEU A 128 -0.49 7.59 -17.31
N HIS A 129 0.49 6.91 -17.90
CA HIS A 129 0.23 5.79 -18.77
C HIS A 129 -0.25 4.59 -17.97
N ILE A 130 -1.53 4.24 -18.12
CA ILE A 130 -2.17 3.08 -17.49
C ILE A 130 -2.49 2.09 -18.61
N PRO A 131 -1.82 0.93 -18.70
CA PRO A 131 -1.99 -0.01 -19.80
C PRO A 131 -3.43 -0.53 -19.93
N ASP A 132 -4.04 -0.89 -18.80
CA ASP A 132 -5.45 -1.31 -18.71
C ASP A 132 -6.14 -0.52 -17.58
N GLY A 133 -6.87 0.52 -17.98
CA GLY A 133 -7.55 1.39 -17.02
C GLY A 133 -8.66 0.67 -16.26
N THR A 134 -9.40 -0.24 -16.90
CA THR A 134 -10.50 -0.96 -16.27
C THR A 134 -9.99 -1.96 -15.22
N ALA A 135 -8.99 -2.77 -15.59
CA ALA A 135 -8.39 -3.72 -14.67
C ALA A 135 -7.75 -2.99 -13.48
N THR A 136 -7.05 -1.88 -13.74
CA THR A 136 -6.46 -1.03 -12.67
C THR A 136 -7.53 -0.46 -11.75
N ALA A 137 -8.64 0.05 -12.29
CA ALA A 137 -9.75 0.60 -11.50
C ALA A 137 -10.38 -0.46 -10.59
N ILE A 138 -10.63 -1.67 -11.11
CA ILE A 138 -11.15 -2.79 -10.32
C ILE A 138 -10.17 -3.20 -9.24
N PHE A 139 -8.89 -3.31 -9.55
CA PHE A 139 -7.85 -3.67 -8.59
C PHE A 139 -7.72 -2.61 -7.47
N LEU A 140 -7.72 -1.32 -7.81
CA LEU A 140 -7.71 -0.23 -6.83
C LEU A 140 -8.97 -0.23 -5.96
N SER A 141 -10.13 -0.58 -6.54
CA SER A 141 -11.38 -0.76 -5.79
C SER A 141 -11.25 -1.90 -4.78
N LEU A 142 -10.68 -3.04 -5.18
CA LEU A 142 -10.40 -4.15 -4.27
C LEU A 142 -9.47 -3.72 -3.13
N CYS A 143 -8.40 -3.00 -3.44
CA CYS A 143 -7.45 -2.49 -2.44
C CYS A 143 -8.13 -1.55 -1.44
N TYR A 144 -8.90 -0.57 -1.94
CA TYR A 144 -9.66 0.34 -1.09
C TYR A 144 -10.61 -0.43 -0.17
N PHE A 145 -11.37 -1.37 -0.72
CA PHE A 145 -12.35 -2.16 0.03
C PHE A 145 -11.69 -3.02 1.11
N ALA A 146 -10.58 -3.68 0.79
CA ALA A 146 -9.81 -4.47 1.74
C ALA A 146 -9.29 -3.61 2.91
N PHE A 147 -8.70 -2.46 2.61
CA PHE A 147 -8.20 -1.54 3.63
C PHE A 147 -9.33 -0.91 4.44
N PHE A 148 -10.43 -0.50 3.80
CA PHE A 148 -11.61 0.02 4.47
C PHE A 148 -12.19 -0.99 5.47
N LEU A 149 -12.35 -2.26 5.06
CA LEU A 149 -12.84 -3.31 5.95
C LEU A 149 -11.87 -3.59 7.10
N MET A 150 -10.57 -3.65 6.82
CA MET A 150 -9.53 -3.87 7.84
C MET A 150 -9.55 -2.76 8.90
N ILE A 151 -9.58 -1.51 8.46
CA ILE A 151 -9.63 -0.34 9.36
C ILE A 151 -10.94 -0.35 10.15
N SER A 152 -12.07 -0.56 9.49
CA SER A 152 -13.40 -0.62 10.11
C SER A 152 -13.50 -1.75 11.13
N ALA A 153 -12.94 -2.92 10.85
CA ALA A 153 -12.89 -4.05 11.76
C ALA A 153 -12.12 -3.69 13.03
N VAL A 154 -10.92 -3.17 12.90
CA VAL A 154 -10.08 -2.80 14.06
C VAL A 154 -10.74 -1.68 14.88
N LEU A 155 -11.28 -0.63 14.22
CA LEU A 155 -12.01 0.44 14.89
C LEU A 155 -13.24 -0.08 15.68
N SER A 156 -13.94 -1.07 15.15
CA SER A 156 -15.14 -1.62 15.81
C SER A 156 -14.83 -2.33 17.11
N TRP A 157 -13.62 -2.88 17.27
CA TRP A 157 -13.18 -3.61 18.47
C TRP A 157 -12.36 -2.74 19.43
N ALA A 158 -11.40 -1.99 18.92
CA ALA A 158 -10.44 -1.23 19.71
C ALA A 158 -10.79 0.27 19.85
N GLY A 159 -11.78 0.75 19.07
CA GLY A 159 -12.20 2.15 19.09
C GLY A 159 -11.20 3.08 18.39
N LEU A 160 -11.41 4.39 18.53
CA LEU A 160 -10.65 5.42 17.83
C LEU A 160 -9.16 5.42 18.18
N LYS A 161 -8.78 4.92 19.36
CA LYS A 161 -7.38 4.81 19.78
C LYS A 161 -6.55 3.93 18.85
N SER A 162 -7.17 2.97 18.17
CA SER A 162 -6.48 2.10 17.20
C SER A 162 -6.02 2.82 15.92
N MET A 163 -6.45 4.07 15.70
CA MET A 163 -5.98 4.87 14.57
C MET A 163 -4.45 5.09 14.58
N VAL A 164 -3.86 5.13 15.77
CA VAL A 164 -2.39 5.25 15.91
C VAL A 164 -1.68 4.12 15.16
N LEU A 165 -2.24 2.89 15.17
CA LEU A 165 -1.66 1.76 14.43
C LEU A 165 -1.60 2.04 12.92
N PHE A 166 -2.68 2.57 12.32
CA PHE A 166 -2.73 2.84 10.88
C PHE A 166 -1.88 4.03 10.46
N VAL A 167 -1.75 5.02 11.34
CA VAL A 167 -0.82 6.14 11.13
C VAL A 167 0.63 5.66 11.19
N LEU A 168 0.98 4.80 12.16
CA LEU A 168 2.31 4.20 12.25
C LEU A 168 2.62 3.31 11.03
N LEU A 169 1.65 2.50 10.60
CA LEU A 169 1.80 1.71 9.37
C LEU A 169 2.07 2.58 8.15
N LEU A 170 1.40 3.72 8.03
CA LEU A 170 1.67 4.67 6.94
C LEU A 170 3.09 5.25 7.05
N PHE A 171 3.47 5.73 8.24
CA PHE A 171 4.74 6.42 8.45
C PHE A 171 5.95 5.51 8.23
N PHE A 172 5.88 4.28 8.74
CA PHE A 172 6.98 3.31 8.62
C PHE A 172 6.89 2.46 7.35
N GLY A 173 5.68 2.18 6.87
CA GLY A 173 5.47 1.32 5.71
C GLY A 173 5.68 2.04 4.38
N ALA A 174 5.19 3.27 4.22
CA ALA A 174 5.23 3.99 2.95
C ALA A 174 6.66 4.17 2.40
N PRO A 175 7.69 4.53 3.18
CA PRO A 175 9.07 4.61 2.69
C PRO A 175 9.60 3.27 2.16
N LEU A 176 9.23 2.15 2.81
CA LEU A 176 9.67 0.82 2.39
C LEU A 176 9.09 0.40 1.03
N LEU A 177 7.91 0.90 0.66
CA LEU A 177 7.28 0.60 -0.64
C LEU A 177 8.07 1.17 -1.83
N SER A 178 8.84 2.22 -1.62
CA SER A 178 9.64 2.88 -2.66
C SER A 178 10.98 2.19 -2.89
N LEU A 179 11.43 1.36 -1.94
CA LEU A 179 12.71 0.68 -2.00
C LEU A 179 12.57 -0.72 -2.60
N PRO A 180 13.49 -1.14 -3.49
CA PRO A 180 13.62 -2.54 -3.87
C PRO A 180 13.98 -3.39 -2.63
N ALA A 181 13.49 -4.62 -2.58
CA ALA A 181 13.73 -5.53 -1.45
C ALA A 181 15.22 -5.80 -1.21
N GLU A 182 16.03 -5.79 -2.28
CA GLU A 182 17.48 -6.00 -2.27
C GLU A 182 18.24 -4.84 -1.60
N MET A 183 17.66 -3.64 -1.58
CA MET A 183 18.24 -2.44 -0.98
C MET A 183 17.79 -2.23 0.47
N MET A 184 16.88 -3.07 0.96
CA MET A 184 16.41 -3.01 2.35
C MET A 184 17.41 -3.71 3.28
N GLY A 185 17.59 -3.17 4.49
CA GLY A 185 18.28 -3.90 5.56
C GLY A 185 17.57 -5.22 5.87
N SER A 186 18.32 -6.26 6.22
CA SER A 186 17.79 -7.63 6.44
C SER A 186 16.61 -7.66 7.41
N PHE A 187 16.66 -6.89 8.49
CA PHE A 187 15.57 -6.81 9.46
C PHE A 187 14.25 -6.34 8.81
N TYR A 188 14.28 -5.25 8.04
CA TYR A 188 13.08 -4.71 7.40
C TYR A 188 12.57 -5.64 6.31
N ARG A 189 13.46 -6.22 5.51
CA ARG A 189 13.12 -7.13 4.42
C ARG A 189 12.47 -8.42 4.91
N ASP A 190 13.01 -9.01 5.99
CA ASP A 190 12.64 -10.37 6.40
C ASP A 190 11.52 -10.37 7.46
N TYR A 191 11.42 -9.31 8.29
CA TYR A 191 10.47 -9.27 9.42
C TYR A 191 9.38 -8.22 9.28
N VAL A 192 9.59 -7.10 8.60
CA VAL A 192 8.60 -6.02 8.51
C VAL A 192 7.86 -6.04 7.19
N PHE A 193 8.59 -6.03 6.09
CA PHE A 193 8.03 -5.91 4.74
C PHE A 193 7.03 -7.01 4.38
N PRO A 194 7.21 -8.29 4.76
CA PRO A 194 6.24 -9.35 4.45
C PRO A 194 4.85 -9.16 5.05
N TRP A 195 4.76 -8.44 6.17
CA TRP A 195 3.50 -8.22 6.91
C TRP A 195 2.76 -6.94 6.51
N LEU A 196 3.35 -6.10 5.66
CA LEU A 196 2.73 -4.84 5.24
C LEU A 196 1.58 -5.09 4.25
N PRO A 197 0.31 -4.81 4.59
CA PRO A 197 -0.81 -5.05 3.69
C PRO A 197 -0.75 -4.17 2.43
N MET A 198 -0.17 -2.98 2.55
CA MET A 198 0.01 -2.02 1.46
C MET A 198 1.01 -2.48 0.39
N ARG A 199 1.93 -3.38 0.72
CA ARG A 199 2.89 -3.99 -0.20
C ARG A 199 2.18 -4.69 -1.36
N PHE A 200 1.15 -5.47 -1.05
CA PHE A 200 0.41 -6.25 -2.04
C PHE A 200 -0.31 -5.37 -3.07
N MET A 201 -0.78 -4.19 -2.67
CA MET A 201 -1.30 -3.20 -3.60
C MET A 201 -0.22 -2.71 -4.57
N VAL A 202 0.95 -2.32 -4.04
CA VAL A 202 2.04 -1.77 -4.87
C VAL A 202 2.63 -2.85 -5.79
N GLU A 203 2.81 -4.06 -5.30
CA GLU A 203 3.29 -5.21 -6.09
C GLU A 203 2.30 -5.55 -7.21
N GLY A 204 1.00 -5.65 -6.91
CA GLY A 204 -0.03 -5.90 -7.91
C GLY A 204 -0.08 -4.81 -8.98
N LEU A 205 0.00 -3.53 -8.60
CA LEU A 205 0.07 -2.43 -9.57
C LEU A 205 1.35 -2.48 -10.42
N ARG A 206 2.49 -2.87 -9.84
CA ARG A 206 3.73 -3.04 -10.61
C ARG A 206 3.60 -4.14 -11.65
N GLU A 207 2.98 -5.27 -11.29
CA GLU A 207 2.71 -6.35 -12.23
C GLU A 207 1.82 -5.91 -13.40
N MET A 208 0.77 -5.12 -13.11
CA MET A 208 -0.14 -4.59 -14.13
C MET A 208 0.52 -3.54 -15.03
N PHE A 209 1.32 -2.63 -14.46
CA PHE A 209 1.89 -1.51 -15.21
C PHE A 209 3.12 -1.89 -16.02
N PHE A 210 3.96 -2.80 -15.50
CA PHE A 210 5.28 -3.05 -16.07
C PHE A 210 5.45 -4.46 -16.64
N PHE A 211 4.61 -5.42 -16.22
CA PHE A 211 4.74 -6.81 -16.68
C PHE A 211 3.57 -7.26 -17.55
N GLY A 212 2.66 -6.34 -17.92
CA GLY A 212 1.54 -6.62 -18.83
C GLY A 212 0.55 -7.66 -18.28
N ARG A 213 0.56 -7.92 -16.98
CA ARG A 213 -0.43 -8.80 -16.35
C ARG A 213 -1.72 -8.02 -16.14
N GLY A 214 -2.83 -8.61 -16.58
CA GLY A 214 -4.15 -8.08 -16.31
C GLY A 214 -4.59 -8.30 -14.86
N LEU A 215 -5.92 -8.22 -14.65
CA LEU A 215 -6.53 -8.56 -13.35
C LEU A 215 -6.56 -10.09 -13.20
N ASP A 216 -5.40 -10.69 -13.01
CA ASP A 216 -5.26 -12.12 -12.80
C ASP A 216 -5.34 -12.46 -11.32
N TRP A 217 -5.77 -13.70 -11.01
CA TRP A 217 -5.72 -14.23 -9.65
C TRP A 217 -4.27 -14.56 -9.27
N ASN A 218 -3.54 -13.52 -8.84
CA ASN A 218 -2.15 -13.62 -8.40
C ASN A 218 -2.06 -13.60 -6.87
N HIS A 219 -0.83 -13.71 -6.34
CA HIS A 219 -0.58 -13.69 -4.90
C HIS A 219 -1.11 -12.41 -4.24
N SER A 220 -0.89 -11.25 -4.85
CA SER A 220 -1.33 -9.95 -4.32
C SER A 220 -2.86 -9.85 -4.23
N THR A 221 -3.57 -10.26 -5.29
CA THR A 221 -5.05 -10.28 -5.33
C THR A 221 -5.61 -11.25 -4.29
N ALA A 222 -5.01 -12.45 -4.16
CA ALA A 222 -5.44 -13.46 -3.20
C ALA A 222 -5.28 -12.97 -1.75
N VAL A 223 -4.14 -12.36 -1.41
CA VAL A 223 -3.91 -11.82 -0.05
C VAL A 223 -4.86 -10.67 0.25
N LEU A 224 -5.04 -9.71 -0.66
CA LEU A 224 -5.98 -8.59 -0.46
C LEU A 224 -7.42 -9.08 -0.28
N THR A 225 -7.85 -10.04 -1.08
CA THR A 225 -9.18 -10.68 -0.92
C THR A 225 -9.29 -11.40 0.42
N GLY A 226 -8.24 -12.10 0.84
CA GLY A 226 -8.17 -12.73 2.16
C GLY A 226 -8.28 -11.72 3.31
N ILE A 227 -7.55 -10.60 3.22
CA ILE A 227 -7.67 -9.49 4.19
C ILE A 227 -9.10 -8.96 4.23
N ALA A 228 -9.73 -8.74 3.07
CA ALA A 228 -11.11 -8.28 3.00
C ALA A 228 -12.08 -9.27 3.64
N ALA A 229 -11.96 -10.56 3.33
CA ALA A 229 -12.84 -11.61 3.86
C ALA A 229 -12.71 -11.74 5.39
N VAL A 230 -11.49 -11.85 5.92
CA VAL A 230 -11.24 -11.94 7.36
C VAL A 230 -11.74 -10.68 8.07
N SER A 231 -11.44 -9.50 7.52
CA SER A 231 -11.88 -8.22 8.09
C SER A 231 -13.41 -8.08 8.10
N LEU A 232 -14.08 -8.57 7.07
CA LEU A 232 -15.55 -8.60 7.01
C LEU A 232 -16.12 -9.46 8.12
N VAL A 233 -15.59 -10.67 8.32
CA VAL A 233 -16.03 -11.56 9.40
C VAL A 233 -15.81 -10.90 10.77
N VAL A 234 -14.66 -10.30 11.01
CA VAL A 234 -14.34 -9.57 12.25
C VAL A 234 -15.27 -8.38 12.46
N LEU A 235 -15.53 -7.60 11.39
CA LEU A 235 -16.45 -6.45 11.42
C LEU A 235 -17.88 -6.89 11.78
N LEU A 236 -18.41 -7.89 11.11
CA LEU A 236 -19.76 -8.42 11.39
C LEU A 236 -19.82 -9.06 12.79
N GLY A 237 -18.76 -9.75 13.21
CA GLY A 237 -18.62 -10.30 14.55
C GLY A 237 -18.68 -9.24 15.66
N SER A 238 -18.32 -7.98 15.37
CA SER A 238 -18.43 -6.88 16.34
C SER A 238 -19.87 -6.61 16.79
N ALA A 239 -20.89 -7.04 16.00
CA ALA A 239 -22.30 -6.95 16.40
C ALA A 239 -22.64 -7.85 17.60
N LEU A 240 -21.82 -8.86 17.89
CA LEU A 240 -21.98 -9.72 19.06
C LEU A 240 -21.68 -8.98 20.38
N LYS A 241 -20.88 -7.91 20.32
CA LYS A 241 -20.47 -7.09 21.48
C LYS A 241 -21.63 -6.23 22.04
N ALA A 242 -22.67 -5.95 21.25
CA ALA A 242 -23.80 -5.08 21.65
C ALA A 242 -24.61 -5.56 22.89
N ARG A 243 -24.37 -6.77 23.39
CA ARG A 243 -25.13 -7.35 24.51
C ARG A 243 -24.67 -6.88 25.90
N GLN A 244 -23.53 -6.24 26.06
CA GLN A 244 -22.92 -6.03 27.38
C GLN A 244 -23.27 -4.70 28.07
N ASN A 245 -23.97 -3.78 27.43
CA ASN A 245 -24.25 -2.45 27.99
C ASN A 245 -25.69 -2.24 28.49
N ARG A 246 -26.47 -3.30 28.69
CA ARG A 246 -27.75 -3.18 29.40
C ARG A 246 -27.50 -3.27 30.89
N GLN A 247 -27.23 -2.18 31.58
CA GLN A 247 -27.70 -1.98 32.93
C GLN A 247 -29.16 -1.60 32.82
N PRO A 248 -30.11 -2.38 33.43
CA PRO A 248 -31.46 -1.92 33.56
C PRO A 248 -31.43 -0.66 34.44
N ALA A 249 -32.00 0.43 33.94
CA ALA A 249 -32.34 1.57 34.76
C ALA A 249 -33.21 1.04 35.91
N ARG A 250 -32.65 0.92 37.10
CA ARG A 250 -33.38 0.73 38.33
C ARG A 250 -34.25 1.97 38.50
N GLY A 251 -35.51 1.83 38.14
CA GLY A 251 -36.56 2.75 38.56
C GLY A 251 -36.61 2.76 40.10
N THR A 252 -36.06 3.76 40.71
CA THR A 252 -36.41 4.20 42.06
C THR A 252 -37.84 4.74 41.97
N VAL A 253 -38.79 3.86 42.18
CA VAL A 253 -40.15 4.26 42.60
C VAL A 253 -39.98 4.78 44.02
N GLU A 254 -39.83 6.10 44.15
CA GLU A 254 -39.95 6.81 45.42
C GLU A 254 -41.44 6.83 45.78
N THR A 255 -41.84 5.90 46.64
CA THR A 255 -43.15 5.91 47.27
C THR A 255 -43.18 7.08 48.23
N GLN A 256 -43.74 8.21 47.81
CA GLN A 256 -44.14 9.26 48.74
C GLN A 256 -45.33 8.71 49.56
N THR A 257 -45.03 8.27 50.75
CA THR A 257 -46.06 8.13 51.83
C THR A 257 -46.50 9.53 52.21
N VAL A 258 -47.70 9.86 51.81
CA VAL A 258 -48.47 10.99 52.36
C VAL A 258 -48.91 10.56 53.76
N GLU A 259 -48.33 11.13 54.80
CA GLU A 259 -48.89 11.16 56.14
C GLU A 259 -49.81 12.38 56.29
N ALA A 260 -51.04 12.08 56.71
CA ALA A 260 -52.08 13.03 57.07
C ALA A 260 -51.87 13.63 58.47
#